data_1a8b61cff722321a42365a9b6987d85c
#
_entry.id   1a8b61cff722321a42365a9b6987d85c
#
_cell.length_a   1.000
_cell.length_b   1.000
_cell.length_c   1.000
_cell.angle_alpha   90.00
_cell.angle_beta   90.00
_cell.angle_gamma   90.00
#
_symmetry.space_group_name_H-M   'P 1'
#
loop_
_entity.id
_entity.type
_entity.pdbx_description
1 polymer ?
#
loop_
_entity_poly.entity_id
_entity_poly.type
_entity_poly.pdbx_seq_one_letter_code
_entity_poly.pdbx_strand_id
1 'polypeptide(L)'
;TAFGDNETEMSEFTCADCPVKPCRTHDMDKLPDCCPTRKTPDTDNLKYYSEEELRMAKMSALTESAGYCRQSRLEETMAFAYRMGYKKLGVGFCAGFRSEAATLVKILRENGFTVCAKVCKCGSLSKAAIGIKDEEQLHPGQFEPMCNPAAQAEHLNDEGTDFNILLGLCVGHDSLFIR
;
A
#
# COMPACT_ATOMS: atom_id res chain seq x y z
N THR A 1 -38.37 8.64 30.87
CA THR A 1 -37.24 9.37 31.43
C THR A 1 -36.02 8.48 31.48
N ALA A 2 -35.23 8.44 30.48
CA ALA A 2 -33.79 8.18 30.48
C ALA A 2 -33.34 8.19 29.05
N PHE A 3 -32.95 9.37 28.56
CA PHE A 3 -32.06 9.49 27.40
C PHE A 3 -30.66 9.38 27.97
N GLY A 4 -30.11 8.15 27.95
CA GLY A 4 -28.73 7.84 28.31
C GLY A 4 -27.87 7.92 27.05
N ASP A 5 -26.99 8.82 27.08
CA ASP A 5 -25.68 8.95 26.48
C ASP A 5 -25.36 8.11 25.22
N ASN A 6 -25.75 8.65 24.05
CA ASN A 6 -25.42 8.16 22.72
C ASN A 6 -23.96 8.45 22.29
N GLU A 7 -23.14 9.09 23.13
CA GLU A 7 -21.76 9.43 22.76
C GLU A 7 -20.78 8.26 22.90
N THR A 8 -21.07 7.34 23.81
CA THR A 8 -20.19 6.18 24.09
C THR A 8 -20.36 5.08 23.02
N GLU A 9 -21.56 4.91 22.46
CA GLU A 9 -21.82 3.92 21.39
C GLU A 9 -21.21 4.31 20.03
N MET A 10 -21.02 5.60 19.76
CA MET A 10 -20.42 6.06 18.50
C MET A 10 -18.91 5.80 18.41
N SER A 11 -18.21 5.65 19.53
CA SER A 11 -16.76 5.43 19.55
C SER A 11 -16.37 3.98 19.22
N GLU A 12 -17.28 3.03 19.35
CA GLU A 12 -17.04 1.60 19.13
C GLU A 12 -17.45 1.11 17.73
N PHE A 13 -18.23 1.91 16.97
CA PHE A 13 -18.69 1.51 15.65
C PHE A 13 -17.53 1.47 14.65
N THR A 14 -17.39 0.33 13.95
CA THR A 14 -16.50 0.19 12.80
C THR A 14 -17.28 -0.26 11.57
N CYS A 15 -16.80 0.15 10.38
CA CYS A 15 -17.37 -0.33 9.12
C CYS A 15 -17.21 -1.85 8.94
N ALA A 16 -16.26 -2.48 9.64
CA ALA A 16 -16.05 -3.92 9.63
C ALA A 16 -17.25 -4.68 10.24
N ASP A 17 -17.88 -4.10 11.25
CA ASP A 17 -19.01 -4.70 11.99
C ASP A 17 -20.37 -4.29 11.40
N CYS A 18 -20.42 -3.52 10.31
CA CYS A 18 -21.64 -3.03 9.71
C CYS A 18 -22.50 -4.19 9.14
N PRO A 19 -23.68 -4.49 9.70
CA PRO A 19 -24.47 -5.64 9.28
C PRO A 19 -25.19 -5.41 7.94
N VAL A 20 -25.51 -4.17 7.62
CA VAL A 20 -26.39 -3.81 6.49
C VAL A 20 -25.64 -3.41 5.22
N LYS A 21 -24.41 -2.86 5.33
CA LYS A 21 -23.53 -2.47 4.22
C LYS A 21 -24.21 -1.71 3.07
N PRO A 22 -25.07 -0.72 3.34
CA PRO A 22 -25.89 -0.06 2.31
C PRO A 22 -25.05 0.81 1.36
N CYS A 23 -23.83 1.19 1.76
CA CYS A 23 -22.87 1.89 0.89
C CYS A 23 -22.48 1.08 -0.36
N ARG A 24 -22.63 -0.26 -0.36
CA ARG A 24 -22.36 -1.11 -1.54
C ARG A 24 -23.49 -1.09 -2.58
N THR A 25 -24.70 -0.78 -2.15
CA THR A 25 -25.92 -0.81 -2.98
C THR A 25 -26.49 0.58 -3.20
N HIS A 26 -25.81 1.62 -2.69
CA HIS A 26 -26.28 3.00 -2.72
C HIS A 26 -27.66 3.21 -2.07
N ASP A 27 -27.99 2.40 -1.04
CA ASP A 27 -29.23 2.51 -0.26
C ASP A 27 -29.02 3.51 0.88
N MET A 28 -29.07 4.80 0.56
CA MET A 28 -28.72 5.89 1.47
C MET A 28 -29.66 5.99 2.67
N ASP A 29 -30.90 5.54 2.54
CA ASP A 29 -31.91 5.58 3.62
C ASP A 29 -31.59 4.58 4.75
N LYS A 30 -30.88 3.52 4.43
CA LYS A 30 -30.49 2.48 5.40
C LYS A 30 -29.11 2.70 6.05
N LEU A 31 -28.45 3.82 5.76
CA LEU A 31 -27.16 4.11 6.40
C LEU A 31 -27.34 4.33 7.90
N PRO A 32 -26.54 3.67 8.76
CA PRO A 32 -26.50 3.97 10.21
C PRO A 32 -26.16 5.44 10.46
N ASP A 33 -26.64 6.01 11.56
CA ASP A 33 -26.40 7.43 11.87
C ASP A 33 -24.91 7.77 12.04
N CYS A 34 -24.13 6.82 12.57
CA CYS A 34 -22.67 6.94 12.71
C CYS A 34 -21.89 6.68 11.40
N CYS A 35 -22.56 6.30 10.31
CA CYS A 35 -21.90 5.94 9.05
C CYS A 35 -21.14 7.12 8.43
N PRO A 36 -19.83 6.98 8.14
CA PRO A 36 -19.06 8.06 7.53
C PRO A 36 -19.59 8.48 6.15
N THR A 37 -20.30 7.60 5.43
CA THR A 37 -20.92 7.94 4.14
C THR A 37 -21.98 9.03 4.26
N ARG A 38 -22.66 9.17 5.43
CA ARG A 38 -23.60 10.28 5.68
C ARG A 38 -22.90 11.64 5.74
N LYS A 39 -21.61 11.66 6.12
CA LYS A 39 -20.82 12.88 6.31
C LYS A 39 -20.18 13.38 5.01
N THR A 40 -20.16 12.55 3.98
CA THR A 40 -19.50 12.85 2.69
C THR A 40 -20.49 12.67 1.54
N PRO A 41 -21.21 13.76 1.12
CA PRO A 41 -22.07 13.73 -0.07
C PRO A 41 -21.29 13.26 -1.31
N ASP A 42 -21.95 12.57 -2.22
CA ASP A 42 -21.35 11.91 -3.39
C ASP A 42 -20.39 12.79 -4.21
N THR A 43 -20.77 14.03 -4.46
CA THR A 43 -20.00 14.97 -5.27
C THR A 43 -18.75 15.50 -4.57
N ASP A 44 -18.75 15.52 -3.24
CA ASP A 44 -17.65 16.08 -2.45
C ASP A 44 -16.47 15.09 -2.26
N ASN A 45 -16.70 13.79 -2.47
CA ASN A 45 -15.67 12.78 -2.28
C ASN A 45 -14.55 12.89 -3.32
N LEU A 46 -14.84 13.39 -4.51
CA LEU A 46 -13.82 13.54 -5.57
C LEU A 46 -12.81 14.65 -5.28
N LYS A 47 -13.11 15.59 -4.39
CA LYS A 47 -12.17 16.65 -3.98
C LYS A 47 -10.87 16.16 -3.32
N TYR A 48 -10.87 14.91 -2.84
CA TYR A 48 -9.69 14.28 -2.24
C TYR A 48 -8.69 13.77 -3.27
N TYR A 49 -9.01 13.81 -4.56
CA TYR A 49 -8.20 13.27 -5.65
C TYR A 49 -7.73 14.37 -6.60
N SER A 50 -6.46 14.37 -6.94
CA SER A 50 -5.93 15.08 -8.10
C SER A 50 -6.40 14.42 -9.41
N GLU A 51 -6.20 15.06 -10.55
CA GLU A 51 -6.52 14.49 -11.85
C GLU A 51 -5.76 13.18 -12.13
N GLU A 52 -4.50 13.11 -11.71
CA GLU A 52 -3.68 11.90 -11.86
C GLU A 52 -4.20 10.77 -10.98
N GLU A 53 -4.56 11.05 -9.74
CA GLU A 53 -5.14 10.05 -8.83
C GLU A 53 -6.51 9.56 -9.31
N LEU A 54 -7.35 10.43 -9.90
CA LEU A 54 -8.59 10.02 -10.55
C LEU A 54 -8.33 9.10 -11.75
N ARG A 55 -7.30 9.41 -12.55
CA ARG A 55 -6.88 8.55 -13.66
C ARG A 55 -6.40 7.20 -13.13
N MET A 56 -5.60 7.19 -12.06
CA MET A 56 -5.13 5.97 -11.40
C MET A 56 -6.30 5.14 -10.88
N ALA A 57 -7.25 5.74 -10.16
CA ALA A 57 -8.45 5.08 -9.66
C ALA A 57 -9.29 4.46 -10.79
N LYS A 58 -9.46 5.20 -11.90
CA LYS A 58 -10.16 4.69 -13.09
C LYS A 58 -9.45 3.48 -13.72
N MET A 59 -8.12 3.55 -13.90
CA MET A 59 -7.37 2.44 -14.49
C MET A 59 -7.34 1.22 -13.58
N SER A 60 -7.30 1.41 -12.25
CA SER A 60 -7.46 0.34 -11.27
C SER A 60 -8.80 -0.38 -11.42
N ALA A 61 -9.91 0.35 -11.44
CA ALA A 61 -11.25 -0.22 -11.59
C ALA A 61 -11.42 -0.96 -12.93
N LEU A 62 -10.87 -0.43 -14.02
CA LEU A 62 -10.88 -1.09 -15.33
C LEU A 62 -10.02 -2.36 -15.34
N THR A 63 -8.93 -2.39 -14.59
CA THR A 63 -8.09 -3.58 -14.46
C THR A 63 -8.82 -4.66 -13.66
N GLU A 64 -9.41 -4.29 -12.53
CA GLU A 64 -10.22 -5.20 -11.71
C GLU A 64 -11.34 -5.83 -12.54
N SER A 65 -12.17 -5.03 -13.22
CA SER A 65 -13.30 -5.55 -13.97
C SER A 65 -12.90 -6.47 -15.13
N ALA A 66 -11.76 -6.19 -15.79
CA ALA A 66 -11.24 -7.00 -16.89
C ALA A 66 -10.64 -8.32 -16.43
N GLY A 67 -10.01 -8.35 -15.24
CA GLY A 67 -9.27 -9.50 -14.71
C GLY A 67 -9.95 -10.26 -13.58
N TYR A 68 -11.11 -9.81 -13.10
CA TYR A 68 -11.74 -10.29 -11.88
C TYR A 68 -11.85 -11.83 -11.81
N CYS A 69 -11.29 -12.41 -10.75
CA CYS A 69 -11.21 -13.86 -10.52
C CYS A 69 -10.53 -14.67 -11.64
N ARG A 70 -9.82 -14.04 -12.58
CA ARG A 70 -9.14 -14.69 -13.70
C ARG A 70 -7.63 -14.41 -13.73
N GLN A 71 -7.21 -13.25 -13.25
CA GLN A 71 -5.82 -12.83 -13.21
C GLN A 71 -5.26 -12.95 -11.80
N SER A 72 -3.98 -13.31 -11.70
CA SER A 72 -3.22 -13.19 -10.46
C SER A 72 -2.93 -11.72 -10.15
N ARG A 73 -2.57 -11.41 -8.89
CA ARG A 73 -2.18 -10.05 -8.50
C ARG A 73 -1.04 -9.50 -9.36
N LEU A 74 -0.10 -10.33 -9.78
CA LEU A 74 1.01 -9.90 -10.62
C LEU A 74 0.52 -9.54 -12.04
N GLU A 75 -0.35 -10.34 -12.63
CA GLU A 75 -0.96 -10.03 -13.94
C GLU A 75 -1.80 -8.75 -13.88
N GLU A 76 -2.59 -8.54 -12.82
CA GLU A 76 -3.33 -7.29 -12.59
C GLU A 76 -2.36 -6.10 -12.45
N THR A 77 -1.26 -6.25 -11.73
CA THR A 77 -0.26 -5.20 -11.55
C THR A 77 0.36 -4.79 -12.89
N MET A 78 0.71 -5.75 -13.73
CA MET A 78 1.23 -5.49 -15.07
C MET A 78 0.16 -4.84 -15.98
N ALA A 79 -1.07 -5.35 -15.97
CA ALA A 79 -2.18 -4.81 -16.73
C ALA A 79 -2.49 -3.36 -16.34
N PHE A 80 -2.47 -3.06 -15.04
CA PHE A 80 -2.60 -1.70 -14.53
C PHE A 80 -1.46 -0.79 -15.01
N ALA A 81 -0.21 -1.22 -14.87
CA ALA A 81 0.95 -0.47 -15.34
C ALA A 81 0.88 -0.16 -16.85
N TYR A 82 0.46 -1.13 -17.68
CA TYR A 82 0.24 -0.91 -19.10
C TYR A 82 -0.87 0.13 -19.38
N ARG A 83 -2.00 0.06 -18.67
CA ARG A 83 -3.10 1.03 -18.81
C ARG A 83 -2.70 2.45 -18.42
N MET A 84 -1.85 2.57 -17.42
CA MET A 84 -1.27 3.84 -16.99
C MET A 84 -0.18 4.36 -17.93
N GLY A 85 0.37 3.50 -18.81
CA GLY A 85 1.49 3.83 -19.69
C GLY A 85 2.84 3.81 -18.99
N TYR A 86 2.92 3.23 -17.80
CA TYR A 86 4.16 3.09 -17.04
C TYR A 86 5.16 2.19 -17.75
N LYS A 87 6.43 2.55 -17.67
CA LYS A 87 7.54 1.86 -18.35
C LYS A 87 8.61 1.39 -17.36
N LYS A 88 8.89 2.18 -16.35
CA LYS A 88 9.94 1.91 -15.36
C LYS A 88 9.32 1.63 -14.01
N LEU A 89 9.41 0.37 -13.56
CA LEU A 89 8.84 -0.08 -12.31
C LEU A 89 9.91 -0.21 -11.22
N GLY A 90 9.57 0.22 -10.01
CA GLY A 90 10.37 0.02 -8.82
C GLY A 90 9.91 -1.20 -8.02
N VAL A 91 10.83 -1.88 -7.36
CA VAL A 91 10.53 -2.96 -6.40
C VAL A 91 11.28 -2.69 -5.11
N GLY A 92 10.54 -2.29 -4.07
CA GLY A 92 11.03 -2.21 -2.69
C GLY A 92 10.79 -3.54 -1.97
N PHE A 93 11.83 -4.27 -1.57
CA PHE A 93 11.66 -5.59 -1.00
C PHE A 93 12.41 -5.82 0.31
N CYS A 94 11.89 -6.70 1.16
CA CYS A 94 12.58 -7.18 2.34
C CYS A 94 13.72 -8.13 1.96
N ALA A 95 14.85 -8.06 2.65
CA ALA A 95 16.01 -8.93 2.40
C ALA A 95 15.67 -10.43 2.49
N GLY A 96 14.67 -10.81 3.29
CA GLY A 96 14.16 -12.18 3.37
C GLY A 96 13.42 -12.67 2.13
N PHE A 97 13.00 -11.76 1.25
CA PHE A 97 12.28 -12.08 -0.01
C PHE A 97 13.16 -11.88 -1.25
N ARG A 98 14.48 -12.05 -1.12
CA ARG A 98 15.43 -11.83 -2.23
C ARG A 98 15.16 -12.72 -3.44
N SER A 99 14.84 -13.99 -3.23
CA SER A 99 14.54 -14.96 -4.30
C SER A 99 13.25 -14.63 -5.04
N GLU A 100 12.21 -14.28 -4.27
CA GLU A 100 10.91 -13.84 -4.79
C GLU A 100 11.05 -12.52 -5.56
N ALA A 101 11.82 -11.58 -5.02
CA ALA A 101 12.11 -10.32 -5.69
C ALA A 101 12.86 -10.54 -7.02
N ALA A 102 13.84 -11.44 -7.04
CA ALA A 102 14.55 -11.78 -8.29
C ALA A 102 13.61 -12.39 -9.34
N THR A 103 12.70 -13.27 -8.92
CA THR A 103 11.68 -13.87 -9.79
C THR A 103 10.72 -12.80 -10.31
N LEU A 104 10.22 -11.91 -9.43
CA LEU A 104 9.34 -10.80 -9.80
C LEU A 104 10.02 -9.89 -10.84
N VAL A 105 11.26 -9.46 -10.57
CA VAL A 105 12.04 -8.61 -11.48
C VAL A 105 12.21 -9.26 -12.85
N LYS A 106 12.49 -10.57 -12.88
CA LYS A 106 12.62 -11.34 -14.14
C LYS A 106 11.30 -11.31 -14.93
N ILE A 107 10.18 -11.64 -14.28
CA ILE A 107 8.86 -11.65 -14.94
C ILE A 107 8.52 -10.26 -15.50
N LEU A 108 8.70 -9.21 -14.72
CA LEU A 108 8.41 -7.84 -15.16
C LEU A 108 9.26 -7.44 -16.37
N ARG A 109 10.56 -7.78 -16.38
CA ARG A 109 11.46 -7.51 -17.52
C ARG A 109 11.07 -8.28 -18.77
N GLU A 110 10.72 -9.56 -18.64
CA GLU A 110 10.25 -10.39 -19.75
C GLU A 110 8.92 -9.88 -20.34
N ASN A 111 8.15 -9.14 -19.55
CA ASN A 111 6.94 -8.44 -19.98
C ASN A 111 7.21 -6.96 -20.37
N GLY A 112 8.41 -6.58 -20.71
CA GLY A 112 8.75 -5.31 -21.36
C GLY A 112 8.92 -4.10 -20.44
N PHE A 113 8.96 -4.29 -19.11
CA PHE A 113 9.22 -3.20 -18.18
C PHE A 113 10.72 -3.05 -17.90
N THR A 114 11.17 -1.80 -17.75
CA THR A 114 12.44 -1.51 -17.08
C THR A 114 12.21 -1.62 -15.58
N VAL A 115 13.11 -2.31 -14.84
CA VAL A 115 12.88 -2.57 -13.41
C VAL A 115 14.11 -2.19 -12.59
N CYS A 116 13.88 -1.37 -11.56
CA CYS A 116 14.81 -1.06 -10.49
C CYS A 116 14.34 -1.75 -9.20
N ALA A 117 15.25 -2.42 -8.49
CA ALA A 117 14.90 -3.09 -7.24
C ALA A 117 15.86 -2.68 -6.12
N LYS A 118 15.32 -2.35 -4.95
CA LYS A 118 16.08 -1.91 -3.78
C LYS A 118 15.72 -2.76 -2.57
N VAL A 119 16.73 -3.29 -1.90
CA VAL A 119 16.57 -4.09 -0.67
C VAL A 119 16.42 -3.19 0.56
N CYS A 120 15.68 -3.64 1.56
CA CYS A 120 15.44 -2.86 2.80
C CYS A 120 16.71 -2.56 3.62
N LYS A 121 17.84 -3.21 3.34
CA LYS A 121 19.14 -2.99 4.02
C LYS A 121 20.04 -1.98 3.30
N CYS A 122 19.49 -1.21 2.33
CA CYS A 122 20.28 -0.17 1.65
C CYS A 122 20.84 0.85 2.66
N GLY A 123 22.09 1.26 2.41
CA GLY A 123 22.87 2.13 3.32
C GLY A 123 23.60 1.38 4.43
N SER A 124 23.25 0.12 4.75
CA SER A 124 23.93 -0.71 5.76
C SER A 124 24.17 0.00 7.11
N LEU A 125 23.17 0.75 7.57
CA LEU A 125 23.23 1.45 8.86
C LEU A 125 23.01 0.46 10.01
N SER A 126 23.81 0.60 11.09
CA SER A 126 23.61 -0.20 12.30
C SER A 126 22.26 0.11 12.96
N LYS A 127 21.59 -0.90 13.53
CA LYS A 127 20.42 -0.71 14.39
C LYS A 127 20.70 0.20 15.59
N ALA A 128 21.94 0.30 16.05
CA ALA A 128 22.35 1.24 17.10
C ALA A 128 22.08 2.70 16.70
N ALA A 129 22.09 3.04 15.41
CA ALA A 129 21.80 4.39 14.93
C ALA A 129 20.36 4.85 15.22
N ILE A 130 19.44 3.92 15.45
CA ILE A 130 18.05 4.19 15.86
C ILE A 130 17.80 3.85 17.33
N GLY A 131 18.85 3.71 18.13
CA GLY A 131 18.77 3.51 19.57
C GLY A 131 18.56 2.07 20.03
N ILE A 132 18.60 1.09 19.13
CA ILE A 132 18.49 -0.34 19.49
C ILE A 132 19.81 -0.77 20.15
N LYS A 133 19.72 -1.28 21.37
CA LYS A 133 20.86 -1.78 22.12
C LYS A 133 21.27 -3.18 21.65
N ASP A 134 22.49 -3.58 21.97
CA ASP A 134 23.01 -4.89 21.53
C ASP A 134 22.14 -6.06 22.00
N GLU A 135 21.70 -6.02 23.28
CA GLU A 135 20.82 -7.05 23.86
C GLU A 135 19.41 -7.11 23.26
N GLU A 136 18.98 -6.07 22.53
CA GLU A 136 17.68 -5.98 21.86
C GLU A 136 17.74 -6.43 20.38
N GLN A 137 18.93 -6.78 19.89
CA GLN A 137 19.15 -7.27 18.52
C GLN A 137 18.80 -8.75 18.39
N LEU A 138 18.58 -9.23 17.18
CA LEU A 138 18.37 -10.66 16.91
C LEU A 138 19.61 -11.50 17.19
N HIS A 139 20.80 -10.90 16.95
CA HIS A 139 22.10 -11.54 17.14
C HIS A 139 23.03 -10.62 17.94
N PRO A 140 22.88 -10.56 19.29
CA PRO A 140 23.75 -9.76 20.17
C PRO A 140 25.23 -10.04 19.92
N GLY A 141 26.06 -9.02 19.97
CA GLY A 141 27.49 -9.10 19.69
C GLY A 141 27.88 -9.12 18.21
N GLN A 142 26.91 -9.00 17.28
CA GLN A 142 27.16 -8.94 15.85
C GLN A 142 26.65 -7.62 15.25
N PHE A 143 27.27 -7.21 14.13
CA PHE A 143 26.73 -6.09 13.37
C PHE A 143 25.37 -6.47 12.75
N GLU A 144 24.33 -5.72 13.09
CA GLU A 144 23.00 -5.93 12.53
C GLU A 144 22.51 -4.65 11.84
N PRO A 145 22.35 -4.67 10.50
CA PRO A 145 21.87 -3.49 9.78
C PRO A 145 20.37 -3.28 10.04
N MET A 146 19.98 -2.04 10.26
CA MET A 146 18.57 -1.65 10.30
C MET A 146 17.92 -1.80 8.93
N CYS A 147 16.58 -1.90 8.88
CA CYS A 147 15.82 -1.68 7.66
C CYS A 147 15.67 -0.18 7.43
N ASN A 148 15.82 0.25 6.18
CA ASN A 148 15.75 1.65 5.79
C ASN A 148 14.75 1.83 4.62
N PRO A 149 13.43 1.68 4.87
CA PRO A 149 12.41 1.79 3.83
C PRO A 149 12.31 3.19 3.23
N ALA A 150 12.60 4.23 4.01
CA ALA A 150 12.63 5.60 3.49
C ALA A 150 13.73 5.76 2.42
N ALA A 151 14.94 5.26 2.66
CA ALA A 151 16.00 5.28 1.66
C ALA A 151 15.69 4.38 0.45
N GLN A 152 14.95 3.27 0.64
CA GLN A 152 14.48 2.48 -0.51
C GLN A 152 13.59 3.31 -1.42
N ALA A 153 12.62 4.05 -0.85
CA ALA A 153 11.71 4.91 -1.60
C ALA A 153 12.48 6.03 -2.32
N GLU A 154 13.36 6.72 -1.60
CA GLU A 154 14.20 7.79 -2.16
C GLU A 154 15.05 7.31 -3.34
N HIS A 155 15.75 6.18 -3.19
CA HIS A 155 16.53 5.61 -4.29
C HIS A 155 15.69 5.18 -5.49
N LEU A 156 14.44 4.79 -5.32
CA LEU A 156 13.54 4.50 -6.43
C LEU A 156 13.02 5.78 -7.10
N ASN A 157 12.77 6.84 -6.31
CA ASN A 157 12.42 8.15 -6.82
C ASN A 157 13.58 8.75 -7.65
N ASP A 158 14.81 8.68 -7.15
CA ASP A 158 16.02 9.12 -7.86
C ASP A 158 16.22 8.38 -9.21
N GLU A 159 15.85 7.12 -9.25
CA GLU A 159 15.84 6.33 -10.47
C GLU A 159 14.73 6.75 -11.45
N GLY A 160 13.78 7.57 -11.04
CA GLY A 160 12.64 7.99 -11.85
C GLY A 160 11.71 6.83 -12.21
N THR A 161 11.34 6.02 -11.23
CA THR A 161 10.33 4.96 -11.42
C THR A 161 8.93 5.55 -11.52
N ASP A 162 8.12 5.03 -12.45
CA ASP A 162 6.74 5.47 -12.65
C ASP A 162 5.78 4.93 -11.59
N PHE A 163 6.10 3.74 -11.05
CA PHE A 163 5.27 3.03 -10.09
C PHE A 163 6.11 2.05 -9.27
N ASN A 164 5.86 1.98 -7.96
CA ASN A 164 6.63 1.15 -7.05
C ASN A 164 5.79 -0.01 -6.49
N ILE A 165 6.37 -1.19 -6.46
CA ILE A 165 5.80 -2.42 -5.90
C ILE A 165 6.51 -2.73 -4.58
N LEU A 166 5.73 -2.93 -3.51
CA LEU A 166 6.24 -3.35 -2.21
C LEU A 166 6.15 -4.88 -2.07
N LEU A 167 7.26 -5.51 -1.74
CA LEU A 167 7.34 -6.95 -1.56
C LEU A 167 7.81 -7.34 -0.17
N GLY A 168 6.86 -7.73 0.69
CA GLY A 168 7.09 -8.34 1.99
C GLY A 168 7.85 -7.47 2.99
N LEU A 169 7.68 -6.15 2.99
CA LEU A 169 8.28 -5.29 4.00
C LEU A 169 7.75 -5.64 5.40
N CYS A 170 8.58 -5.41 6.41
CA CYS A 170 8.22 -5.71 7.80
C CYS A 170 7.16 -4.73 8.32
N VAL A 171 6.54 -5.09 9.47
CA VAL A 171 5.51 -4.28 10.14
C VAL A 171 5.93 -2.81 10.29
N GLY A 172 5.08 -1.89 9.80
CA GLY A 172 5.30 -0.46 9.82
C GLY A 172 6.29 0.08 8.77
N HIS A 173 7.06 -0.79 8.10
CA HIS A 173 8.05 -0.37 7.10
C HIS A 173 7.42 0.01 5.76
N ASP A 174 6.30 -0.59 5.40
CA ASP A 174 5.45 -0.18 4.29
C ASP A 174 4.96 1.26 4.46
N SER A 175 4.50 1.62 5.66
CA SER A 175 4.07 2.99 5.98
C SER A 175 5.23 4.01 5.86
N LEU A 176 6.44 3.63 6.27
CA LEU A 176 7.63 4.49 6.12
C LEU A 176 8.09 4.62 4.67
N PHE A 177 7.85 3.59 3.85
CA PHE A 177 8.17 3.64 2.42
C PHE A 177 7.19 4.54 1.64
N ILE A 178 5.90 4.51 1.99
CA ILE A 178 4.83 5.25 1.30
C ILE A 178 4.83 6.74 1.68
N ARG A 179 5.29 7.08 2.88
CA ARG A 179 5.26 8.45 3.43
C ARG A 179 6.18 9.41 2.68
#